data_555e019212b9f3b61c4657a27a041b14
#
_entry.id   555e019212b9f3b61c4657a27a041b14
#
_cell.length_a   1.000
_cell.length_b   1.000
_cell.length_c   1.000
_cell.angle_alpha   90.00
_cell.angle_beta   90.00
_cell.angle_gamma   90.00
#
_symmetry.space_group_name_H-M   'P 1'
#
loop_
_entity.id
_entity.type
_entity.pdbx_description
1 polymer ?
#
loop_
_entity_poly.entity_id
_entity_poly.type
_entity_poly.pdbx_seq_one_letter_code
_entity_poly.pdbx_strand_id
1 'polypeptide(L)'
;LRRDADIAIRMVRPAQNELVARKVADIPLCLCAASAYLDRRGRPETPADLAEHALVGFDRSDEIIRGFTAFGIPVGRSHFRFRTDNQIVLWEAVRTGNGIGIGQEPLADRDPDLEKLLPDVPLPVLPVWLAMHRDVRTSMRIRRVADFLHEELKRYSAGTGSGANSAR
;
A
#
# COMPACT_ATOMS: atom_id res chain seq x y z
N LEU A 1 -23.38 13.69 14.76
CA LEU A 1 -22.32 12.96 14.03
C LEU A 1 -22.99 12.13 12.94
N ARG A 2 -22.77 12.45 11.67
CA ARG A 2 -23.22 11.62 10.54
C ARG A 2 -22.48 10.29 10.60
N ARG A 3 -23.20 9.19 10.69
CA ARG A 3 -22.67 7.84 10.45
C ARG A 3 -22.62 7.61 8.95
N ASP A 4 -21.46 7.80 8.37
CA ASP A 4 -21.29 7.56 6.94
C ASP A 4 -21.06 6.05 6.64
N ALA A 5 -20.67 5.25 7.66
CA ALA A 5 -20.51 3.80 7.55
C ALA A 5 -20.62 3.12 8.92
N ASP A 6 -21.07 1.84 8.91
CA ASP A 6 -21.12 0.98 10.11
C ASP A 6 -19.76 0.34 10.42
N ILE A 7 -18.98 0.03 9.38
CA ILE A 7 -17.62 -0.53 9.47
C ILE A 7 -16.71 0.28 8.57
N ALA A 8 -15.52 0.60 9.07
CA ALA A 8 -14.47 1.28 8.31
C ALA A 8 -13.17 0.48 8.33
N ILE A 9 -12.52 0.35 7.17
CA ILE A 9 -11.15 -0.13 7.04
C ILE A 9 -10.24 1.11 7.10
N ARG A 10 -9.27 1.09 8.02
CA ARG A 10 -8.35 2.21 8.23
C ARG A 10 -6.90 1.73 8.18
N MET A 11 -6.03 2.53 7.54
CA MET A 11 -4.58 2.27 7.48
C MET A 11 -3.80 2.99 8.58
N VAL A 12 -4.52 3.68 9.48
CA VAL A 12 -4.00 4.28 10.70
C VAL A 12 -4.91 3.91 11.85
N ARG A 13 -4.35 3.82 13.06
CA ARG A 13 -5.14 3.55 14.27
C ARG A 13 -6.14 4.69 14.50
N PRO A 14 -7.47 4.40 14.57
CA PRO A 14 -8.44 5.42 14.93
C PRO A 14 -8.21 5.94 16.36
N ALA A 15 -8.22 7.26 16.52
CA ALA A 15 -8.06 7.92 17.82
C ALA A 15 -9.40 8.28 18.50
N GLN A 16 -10.53 8.02 17.84
CA GLN A 16 -11.85 8.42 18.31
C GLN A 16 -12.35 7.46 19.40
N ASN A 17 -12.72 7.99 20.57
CA ASN A 17 -13.17 7.20 21.72
C ASN A 17 -14.49 6.45 21.50
N GLU A 18 -15.30 6.85 20.53
CA GLU A 18 -16.59 6.25 20.17
C GLU A 18 -16.43 5.01 19.30
N LEU A 19 -15.24 4.79 18.74
CA LEU A 19 -14.95 3.65 17.87
C LEU A 19 -14.28 2.53 18.65
N VAL A 20 -14.69 1.31 18.34
CA VAL A 20 -13.94 0.10 18.67
C VAL A 20 -13.10 -0.25 17.46
N ALA A 21 -11.79 -0.23 17.62
CA ALA A 21 -10.84 -0.55 16.56
C ALA A 21 -10.08 -1.83 16.90
N ARG A 22 -9.98 -2.73 15.92
CA ARG A 22 -9.18 -3.96 16.00
C ARG A 22 -8.15 -3.94 14.90
N LYS A 23 -6.87 -4.12 15.24
CA LYS A 23 -5.82 -4.36 14.26
C LYS A 23 -6.05 -5.73 13.61
N VAL A 24 -6.04 -5.78 12.30
CA VAL A 24 -6.29 -7.01 11.53
C VAL A 24 -5.01 -7.61 11.03
N ALA A 25 -4.18 -6.78 10.40
CA ALA A 25 -2.98 -7.23 9.72
C ALA A 25 -1.98 -6.07 9.56
N ASP A 26 -0.77 -6.43 9.15
CA ASP A 26 0.21 -5.52 8.58
C ASP A 26 0.44 -5.95 7.12
N ILE A 27 0.15 -5.06 6.18
CA ILE A 27 0.38 -5.32 4.75
C ILE A 27 1.82 -4.97 4.43
N PRO A 28 2.62 -5.90 3.89
CA PRO A 28 3.98 -5.61 3.45
C PRO A 28 3.96 -4.65 2.25
N LEU A 29 4.93 -3.74 2.22
CA LEU A 29 5.17 -2.83 1.12
C LEU A 29 6.40 -3.25 0.34
N CYS A 30 6.41 -2.96 -0.95
CA CYS A 30 7.55 -3.18 -1.83
C CYS A 30 7.81 -1.96 -2.71
N LEU A 31 9.06 -1.78 -3.14
CA LEU A 31 9.39 -0.97 -4.30
C LEU A 31 9.00 -1.76 -5.55
N CYS A 32 8.33 -1.11 -6.48
CA CYS A 32 7.94 -1.75 -7.74
C CYS A 32 7.84 -0.73 -8.89
N ALA A 33 7.93 -1.25 -10.09
CA ALA A 33 7.75 -0.48 -11.31
C ALA A 33 7.21 -1.38 -12.43
N ALA A 34 6.62 -0.78 -13.46
CA ALA A 34 6.22 -1.50 -14.66
C ALA A 34 7.45 -2.01 -15.42
N SER A 35 7.41 -3.28 -15.88
CA SER A 35 8.47 -3.89 -16.70
C SER A 35 8.83 -3.03 -17.89
N ALA A 36 7.84 -2.44 -18.57
CA ALA A 36 8.05 -1.54 -19.69
C ALA A 36 8.84 -0.26 -19.32
N TYR A 37 8.73 0.24 -18.09
CA TYR A 37 9.58 1.32 -17.61
C TYR A 37 11.02 0.85 -17.41
N LEU A 38 11.18 -0.30 -16.76
CA LEU A 38 12.50 -0.88 -16.45
C LEU A 38 13.27 -1.28 -17.72
N ASP A 39 12.58 -1.76 -18.75
CA ASP A 39 13.20 -2.08 -20.05
C ASP A 39 13.78 -0.85 -20.75
N ARG A 40 13.19 0.33 -20.53
CA ARG A 40 13.69 1.59 -21.09
C ARG A 40 14.75 2.27 -20.24
N ARG A 41 14.72 2.10 -18.92
CA ARG A 41 15.54 2.88 -17.98
C ARG A 41 16.58 2.06 -17.23
N GLY A 42 16.54 0.74 -17.37
CA GLY A 42 17.33 -0.18 -16.56
C GLY A 42 16.64 -0.52 -15.24
N ARG A 43 17.16 -1.54 -14.58
CA ARG A 43 16.74 -2.00 -13.26
C ARG A 43 17.74 -1.53 -12.21
N PRO A 44 17.32 -0.88 -11.11
CA PRO A 44 18.22 -0.53 -10.03
C PRO A 44 18.78 -1.80 -9.37
N GLU A 45 20.08 -1.89 -9.22
CA GLU A 45 20.76 -3.00 -8.55
C GLU A 45 21.05 -2.68 -7.08
N THR A 46 21.20 -1.39 -6.76
CA THR A 46 21.46 -0.89 -5.42
C THR A 46 20.44 0.20 -5.02
N PRO A 47 20.24 0.42 -3.72
CA PRO A 47 19.39 1.53 -3.26
C PRO A 47 19.83 2.91 -3.74
N ALA A 48 21.13 3.11 -4.00
CA ALA A 48 21.66 4.36 -4.51
C ALA A 48 21.21 4.66 -5.95
N ASP A 49 20.97 3.62 -6.75
CA ASP A 49 20.55 3.75 -8.15
C ASP A 49 19.15 4.38 -8.28
N LEU A 50 18.35 4.38 -7.20
CA LEU A 50 17.05 5.06 -7.17
C LEU A 50 17.18 6.55 -7.51
N ALA A 51 18.33 7.17 -7.26
CA ALA A 51 18.58 8.56 -7.62
C ALA A 51 18.64 8.81 -9.15
N GLU A 52 18.90 7.77 -9.94
CA GLU A 52 18.94 7.84 -11.40
C GLU A 52 17.58 7.56 -12.04
N HIS A 53 16.58 7.16 -11.22
CA HIS A 53 15.25 6.82 -11.67
C HIS A 53 14.22 7.92 -11.40
N ALA A 54 13.17 7.94 -12.21
CA ALA A 54 11.96 8.70 -11.87
C ALA A 54 11.24 7.99 -10.75
N LEU A 55 10.87 8.71 -9.69
CA LEU A 55 10.09 8.18 -8.59
C LEU A 55 8.64 8.70 -8.64
N VAL A 56 7.73 7.88 -8.14
CA VAL A 56 6.31 8.18 -7.94
C VAL A 56 6.03 8.23 -6.45
N GLY A 57 5.39 9.30 -5.95
CA GLY A 57 5.15 9.44 -4.52
C GLY A 57 4.10 10.47 -4.16
N PHE A 58 4.02 10.77 -2.85
CA PHE A 58 3.07 11.73 -2.30
C PHE A 58 3.47 13.17 -2.62
N ASP A 59 2.46 14.04 -2.74
CA ASP A 59 2.69 15.46 -2.95
C ASP A 59 2.90 16.24 -1.65
N ARG A 60 2.09 15.99 -0.63
CA ARG A 60 2.13 16.71 0.65
C ARG A 60 3.02 16.06 1.69
N SER A 61 3.15 14.73 1.67
CA SER A 61 3.93 13.99 2.66
C SER A 61 5.35 13.74 2.18
N ASP A 62 6.32 14.07 3.02
CA ASP A 62 7.75 13.75 2.80
C ASP A 62 8.17 12.45 3.53
N GLU A 63 7.21 11.62 3.98
CA GLU A 63 7.52 10.39 4.74
C GLU A 63 8.44 9.44 3.96
N ILE A 64 8.18 9.23 2.68
CA ILE A 64 8.99 8.38 1.82
C ILE A 64 10.42 8.95 1.72
N ILE A 65 10.55 10.26 1.51
CA ILE A 65 11.84 10.94 1.41
C ILE A 65 12.62 10.79 2.72
N ARG A 66 11.96 11.05 3.86
CA ARG A 66 12.59 10.88 5.17
C ARG A 66 13.01 9.43 5.42
N GLY A 67 12.18 8.47 5.03
CA GLY A 67 12.50 7.06 5.11
C GLY A 67 13.77 6.73 4.32
N PHE A 68 13.84 7.12 3.07
CA PHE A 68 15.01 6.90 2.23
C PHE A 68 16.26 7.59 2.78
N THR A 69 16.15 8.83 3.24
CA THR A 69 17.25 9.57 3.85
C THR A 69 17.78 8.85 5.11
N ALA A 70 16.90 8.31 5.95
CA ALA A 70 17.29 7.57 7.15
C ALA A 70 18.09 6.29 6.84
N PHE A 71 17.90 5.71 5.66
CA PHE A 71 18.65 4.56 5.16
C PHE A 71 19.85 4.95 4.26
N GLY A 72 20.19 6.24 4.19
CA GLY A 72 21.32 6.74 3.37
C GLY A 72 21.06 6.69 1.86
N ILE A 73 19.81 6.52 1.42
CA ILE A 73 19.44 6.52 0.02
C ILE A 73 19.36 7.98 -0.46
N PRO A 74 20.15 8.40 -1.50
CA PRO A 74 20.33 9.79 -1.86
C PRO A 74 19.19 10.35 -2.73
N VAL A 75 17.93 10.14 -2.32
CA VAL A 75 16.76 10.65 -3.04
C VAL A 75 16.14 11.84 -2.32
N GLY A 76 15.81 12.87 -3.09
CA GLY A 76 15.11 14.05 -2.62
C GLY A 76 13.86 14.32 -3.46
N ARG A 77 13.14 15.39 -3.15
CA ARG A 77 11.86 15.74 -3.78
C ARG A 77 11.94 15.85 -5.31
N SER A 78 13.07 16.29 -5.87
CA SER A 78 13.28 16.42 -7.32
C SER A 78 13.27 15.10 -8.10
N HIS A 79 13.52 13.97 -7.44
CA HIS A 79 13.49 12.65 -8.07
C HIS A 79 12.04 12.16 -8.28
N PHE A 80 11.08 12.72 -7.51
CA PHE A 80 9.66 12.38 -7.65
C PHE A 80 9.04 13.15 -8.82
N ARG A 81 9.09 12.55 -10.00
CA ARG A 81 8.58 13.14 -11.27
C ARG A 81 7.07 13.16 -11.33
N PHE A 82 6.40 12.25 -10.63
CA PHE A 82 4.96 12.22 -10.48
C PHE A 82 4.58 12.20 -8.99
N ARG A 83 3.72 13.12 -8.57
CA ARG A 83 3.31 13.24 -7.19
C ARG A 83 1.80 13.46 -7.08
N THR A 84 1.16 12.72 -6.17
CA THR A 84 -0.25 12.84 -5.87
C THR A 84 -0.56 12.25 -4.51
N ASP A 85 -1.53 12.81 -3.80
CA ASP A 85 -2.04 12.24 -2.54
C ASP A 85 -3.21 11.26 -2.78
N ASN A 86 -3.63 11.08 -4.04
CA ASN A 86 -4.62 10.08 -4.40
C ASN A 86 -3.94 8.72 -4.62
N GLN A 87 -4.20 7.78 -3.72
CA GLN A 87 -3.58 6.44 -3.71
C GLN A 87 -3.86 5.64 -4.98
N ILE A 88 -5.05 5.77 -5.56
CA ILE A 88 -5.44 5.06 -6.78
C ILE A 88 -4.64 5.62 -7.97
N VAL A 89 -4.58 6.94 -8.10
CA VAL A 89 -3.82 7.61 -9.16
C VAL A 89 -2.33 7.32 -9.02
N LEU A 90 -1.80 7.29 -7.78
CA LEU A 90 -0.41 6.94 -7.51
C LEU A 90 -0.10 5.52 -7.99
N TRP A 91 -0.95 4.55 -7.63
CA TRP A 91 -0.80 3.17 -8.06
C TRP A 91 -0.86 3.02 -9.58
N GLU A 92 -1.83 3.66 -10.24
CA GLU A 92 -1.92 3.67 -11.70
C GLU A 92 -0.72 4.34 -12.37
N ALA A 93 -0.13 5.38 -11.77
CA ALA A 93 1.08 5.99 -12.30
C ALA A 93 2.26 5.00 -12.29
N VAL A 94 2.40 4.16 -11.26
CA VAL A 94 3.41 3.10 -11.23
C VAL A 94 3.12 2.06 -12.32
N ARG A 95 1.88 1.56 -12.40
CA ARG A 95 1.46 0.52 -13.38
C ARG A 95 1.64 0.96 -14.83
N THR A 96 1.42 2.23 -15.10
CA THR A 96 1.58 2.80 -16.45
C THR A 96 3.01 3.24 -16.78
N GLY A 97 3.98 2.95 -15.91
CA GLY A 97 5.40 3.13 -16.19
C GLY A 97 5.89 4.57 -16.08
N ASN A 98 5.32 5.38 -15.17
CA ASN A 98 5.79 6.73 -14.90
C ASN A 98 7.00 6.78 -13.95
N GLY A 99 7.38 5.64 -13.37
CA GLY A 99 8.53 5.54 -12.49
C GLY A 99 8.42 4.41 -11.47
N ILE A 100 9.39 4.38 -10.54
CA ILE A 100 9.41 3.45 -9.40
C ILE A 100 8.57 4.05 -8.27
N GLY A 101 7.71 3.25 -7.67
CA GLY A 101 6.92 3.66 -6.52
C GLY A 101 6.92 2.62 -5.40
N ILE A 102 6.31 2.98 -4.27
CA ILE A 102 6.04 2.06 -3.17
C ILE A 102 4.59 1.60 -3.29
N GLY A 103 4.39 0.28 -3.35
CA GLY A 103 3.10 -0.36 -3.43
C GLY A 103 2.90 -1.42 -2.36
N GLN A 104 1.66 -1.89 -2.24
CA GLN A 104 1.36 -3.06 -1.42
C GLN A 104 1.86 -4.31 -2.13
N GLU A 105 2.70 -5.09 -1.46
CA GLU A 105 3.29 -6.29 -2.06
C GLU A 105 2.25 -7.27 -2.63
N PRO A 106 1.11 -7.55 -1.96
CA PRO A 106 0.09 -8.42 -2.53
C PRO A 106 -0.61 -7.87 -3.79
N LEU A 107 -0.55 -6.55 -4.04
CA LEU A 107 -1.03 -5.98 -5.31
C LEU A 107 0.01 -6.14 -6.41
N ALA A 108 1.28 -5.91 -6.09
CA ALA A 108 2.38 -6.09 -7.04
C ALA A 108 2.47 -7.55 -7.50
N ASP A 109 2.33 -8.51 -6.58
CA ASP A 109 2.38 -9.96 -6.89
C ASP A 109 1.26 -10.44 -7.83
N ARG A 110 0.16 -9.70 -7.91
CA ARG A 110 -0.98 -10.04 -8.79
C ARG A 110 -0.91 -9.39 -10.17
N ASP A 111 -0.02 -8.46 -10.36
CA ASP A 111 0.12 -7.73 -11.62
C ASP A 111 1.36 -8.26 -12.37
N PRO A 112 1.18 -9.03 -13.46
CA PRO A 112 2.29 -9.63 -14.19
C PRO A 112 3.17 -8.61 -14.91
N ASP A 113 2.68 -7.37 -15.07
CA ASP A 113 3.41 -6.29 -15.73
C ASP A 113 4.28 -5.49 -14.74
N LEU A 114 4.23 -5.81 -13.44
CA LEU A 114 5.02 -5.17 -12.40
C LEU A 114 6.16 -6.07 -11.93
N GLU A 115 7.31 -5.45 -11.68
CA GLU A 115 8.46 -6.09 -11.05
C GLU A 115 8.72 -5.46 -9.67
N LYS A 116 8.94 -6.31 -8.67
CA LYS A 116 9.42 -5.88 -7.35
C LYS A 116 10.92 -5.65 -7.41
N LEU A 117 11.39 -4.60 -6.75
CA LEU A 117 12.76 -4.11 -6.83
C LEU A 117 13.37 -4.03 -5.44
N LEU A 118 14.69 -4.24 -5.35
CA LEU A 118 15.50 -4.01 -4.16
C LEU A 118 14.84 -4.60 -2.89
N PRO A 119 14.66 -5.92 -2.80
CA PRO A 119 13.92 -6.56 -1.71
C PRO A 119 14.54 -6.32 -0.32
N ASP A 120 15.83 -5.98 -0.28
CA ASP A 120 16.55 -5.72 0.97
C ASP A 120 16.39 -4.27 1.49
N VAL A 121 15.71 -3.39 0.74
CA VAL A 121 15.39 -2.04 1.22
C VAL A 121 14.28 -2.15 2.28
N PRO A 122 14.58 -1.78 3.54
CA PRO A 122 13.60 -1.90 4.59
C PRO A 122 12.48 -0.87 4.40
N LEU A 123 11.28 -1.36 4.12
CA LEU A 123 10.07 -0.53 4.04
C LEU A 123 9.19 -0.77 5.28
N PRO A 124 8.45 0.26 5.72
CA PRO A 124 7.48 0.07 6.78
C PRO A 124 6.35 -0.86 6.31
N VAL A 125 5.66 -1.47 7.27
CA VAL A 125 4.42 -2.17 6.99
C VAL A 125 3.24 -1.22 7.07
N LEU A 126 2.18 -1.48 6.30
CA LEU A 126 0.95 -0.70 6.32
C LEU A 126 -0.05 -1.36 7.28
N PRO A 127 -0.30 -0.82 8.49
CA PRO A 127 -1.22 -1.42 9.44
C PRO A 127 -2.67 -1.30 8.97
N VAL A 128 -3.43 -2.38 9.09
CA VAL A 128 -4.86 -2.40 8.75
C VAL A 128 -5.70 -2.57 10.00
N TRP A 129 -6.66 -1.68 10.16
CA TRP A 129 -7.59 -1.65 11.28
C TRP A 129 -9.03 -1.75 10.78
N LEU A 130 -9.83 -2.59 11.42
CA LEU A 130 -11.28 -2.54 11.32
C LEU A 130 -11.79 -1.70 12.49
N ALA A 131 -12.56 -0.68 12.16
CA ALA A 131 -13.20 0.20 13.12
C ALA A 131 -14.71 0.17 12.97
N MET A 132 -15.44 0.14 14.07
CA MET A 132 -16.90 0.22 14.10
C MET A 132 -17.34 1.03 15.30
N HIS A 133 -18.51 1.65 15.20
CA HIS A 133 -19.09 2.35 16.33
C HIS A 133 -19.53 1.37 17.42
N ARG A 134 -19.40 1.75 18.70
CA ARG A 134 -19.76 0.87 19.85
C ARG A 134 -21.19 0.38 19.78
N ASP A 135 -22.12 1.21 19.35
CA ASP A 135 -23.56 0.90 19.33
C ASP A 135 -23.94 -0.18 18.32
N VAL A 136 -23.17 -0.29 17.20
CA VAL A 136 -23.48 -1.29 16.16
C VAL A 136 -22.76 -2.62 16.39
N ARG A 137 -21.83 -2.69 17.37
CA ARG A 137 -21.05 -3.89 17.68
C ARG A 137 -21.93 -5.08 18.10
N THR A 138 -23.11 -4.84 18.65
CA THR A 138 -24.05 -5.89 19.10
C THR A 138 -24.86 -6.49 17.96
N SER A 139 -24.93 -5.84 16.79
CA SER A 139 -25.64 -6.34 15.62
C SER A 139 -24.97 -7.58 15.05
N MET A 140 -25.72 -8.70 15.00
CA MET A 140 -25.25 -9.97 14.42
C MET A 140 -24.82 -9.83 12.95
N ARG A 141 -25.54 -9.01 12.18
CA ARG A 141 -25.24 -8.75 10.76
C ARG A 141 -23.91 -8.05 10.61
N ILE A 142 -23.66 -7.00 11.40
CA ILE A 142 -22.42 -6.22 11.35
C ILE A 142 -21.24 -7.07 11.81
N ARG A 143 -21.40 -7.90 12.85
CA ARG A 143 -20.35 -8.84 13.27
C ARG A 143 -19.95 -9.79 12.16
N ARG A 144 -20.92 -10.43 11.49
CA ARG A 144 -20.60 -11.36 10.37
C ARG A 144 -19.80 -10.69 9.27
N VAL A 145 -20.15 -9.45 8.90
CA VAL A 145 -19.40 -8.69 7.90
C VAL A 145 -18.01 -8.35 8.42
N ALA A 146 -17.89 -7.93 9.68
CA ALA A 146 -16.58 -7.60 10.27
C ALA A 146 -15.66 -8.83 10.36
N ASP A 147 -16.20 -10.00 10.74
CA ASP A 147 -15.46 -11.25 10.79
C ASP A 147 -15.02 -11.70 9.39
N PHE A 148 -15.89 -11.60 8.40
CA PHE A 148 -15.55 -11.85 7.00
C PHE A 148 -14.42 -10.93 6.51
N LEU A 149 -14.56 -9.62 6.71
CA LEU A 149 -13.52 -8.65 6.34
C LEU A 149 -12.20 -8.91 7.07
N HIS A 150 -12.26 -9.33 8.33
CA HIS A 150 -11.08 -9.69 9.09
C HIS A 150 -10.30 -10.84 8.44
N GLU A 151 -10.99 -11.93 8.10
CA GLU A 151 -10.35 -13.09 7.48
C GLU A 151 -9.82 -12.79 6.07
N GLU A 152 -10.58 -12.01 5.27
CA GLU A 152 -10.16 -11.63 3.93
C GLU A 152 -8.92 -10.72 3.95
N LEU A 153 -8.89 -9.74 4.86
CA LEU A 153 -7.76 -8.83 5.00
C LEU A 153 -6.50 -9.56 5.51
N LYS A 154 -6.66 -10.56 6.40
CA LYS A 154 -5.55 -11.42 6.81
C LYS A 154 -4.99 -12.23 5.64
N ARG A 155 -5.86 -12.85 4.85
CA ARG A 155 -5.45 -13.59 3.65
C ARG A 155 -4.74 -12.68 2.65
N TYR A 156 -5.29 -11.50 2.43
CA TYR A 156 -4.70 -10.50 1.55
C TYR A 156 -3.28 -10.12 2.01
N SER A 157 -3.10 -9.81 3.28
CA SER A 157 -1.79 -9.39 3.82
C SER A 157 -0.73 -10.52 3.80
N ALA A 158 -1.16 -11.77 3.85
CA ALA A 158 -0.27 -12.93 3.77
C ALA A 158 0.17 -13.27 2.33
N GLY A 159 -0.24 -12.48 1.32
CA GLY A 159 0.11 -12.76 -0.07
C GLY A 159 -0.58 -14.00 -0.67
N THR A 160 -1.42 -14.70 0.07
CA THR A 160 -2.21 -15.82 -0.43
C THR A 160 -3.44 -15.29 -1.19
N GLY A 161 -3.17 -14.58 -2.28
CA GLY A 161 -4.19 -14.17 -3.24
C GLY A 161 -4.68 -15.37 -3.99
N SER A 162 -5.90 -15.79 -3.71
CA SER A 162 -6.68 -16.76 -4.46
C SER A 162 -6.57 -16.54 -5.98
N GLY A 163 -5.78 -17.37 -6.63
CA GLY A 163 -5.98 -17.73 -8.01
C GLY A 163 -7.24 -18.57 -8.13
N ALA A 164 -8.41 -17.97 -7.96
CA ALA A 164 -9.70 -18.61 -8.19
C ALA A 164 -10.69 -17.59 -8.75
N ASN A 165 -10.46 -17.21 -9.99
CA ASN A 165 -11.56 -16.93 -10.90
C ASN A 165 -11.15 -17.39 -12.31
N SER A 166 -11.04 -18.72 -12.46
CA SER A 166 -11.09 -19.37 -13.75
C SER A 166 -12.43 -20.06 -13.85
N ALA A 167 -13.18 -19.75 -14.89
CA ALA A 167 -14.35 -20.44 -15.42
C ALA A 167 -15.69 -20.27 -14.68
N ARG A 168 -16.56 -19.40 -15.14
CA ARG A 168 -17.69 -19.71 -16.08
C ARG A 168 -18.48 -18.47 -16.39
#